data_8fb9f80612a9e6f50af525ed952c7d3e
#
_entry.id   8fb9f80612a9e6f50af525ed952c7d3e
#
_cell.length_a   1.000
_cell.length_b   1.000
_cell.length_c   1.000
_cell.angle_alpha   90.00
_cell.angle_beta   90.00
_cell.angle_gamma   90.00
#
_symmetry.space_group_name_H-M   'P 1'
#
loop_
_entity.id
_entity.type
_entity.pdbx_description
1 polymer ?
#
loop_
_entity_poly.entity_id
_entity_poly.type
_entity_poly.pdbx_seq_one_letter_code
_entity_poly.pdbx_strand_id
1 'polypeptide(L)'
;AGLRLSLGRAGFEGRVVEASWFGDREAALPLGEDFHARRLSIVSSQVGAVSPAMRGRRGHAERLALALSLLEDARFDALLGAATPFGELPAALPALLAAGGAGCPVVTY
;
A
#
# COMPACT_ATOMS: atom_id res chain seq x y z
N ALA A 1 -12.09 7.98 2.05
CA ALA A 1 -12.81 7.56 3.29
C ALA A 1 -11.84 7.08 4.37
N GLY A 2 -10.87 6.19 4.06
CA GLY A 2 -9.98 5.56 5.05
C GLY A 2 -9.12 6.54 5.85
N LEU A 3 -8.43 7.46 5.20
CA LEU A 3 -7.53 8.41 5.86
C LEU A 3 -8.27 9.32 6.85
N ARG A 4 -9.49 9.78 6.50
CA ARG A 4 -10.34 10.55 7.42
C ARG A 4 -10.71 9.73 8.67
N LEU A 5 -11.08 8.46 8.47
CA LEU A 5 -11.40 7.56 9.58
C LEU A 5 -10.19 7.34 10.48
N SER A 6 -9.01 7.16 9.89
CA SER A 6 -7.76 6.98 10.64
C SER A 6 -7.43 8.19 11.52
N LEU A 7 -7.64 9.41 11.03
CA LEU A 7 -7.47 10.62 11.83
C LEU A 7 -8.41 10.66 13.03
N GLY A 8 -9.69 10.34 12.83
CA GLY A 8 -10.67 10.30 13.92
C GLY A 8 -10.43 9.20 14.97
N ARG A 9 -9.65 8.17 14.63
CA ARG A 9 -9.31 7.06 15.54
C ARG A 9 -7.95 7.19 16.21
N ALA A 10 -7.07 8.07 15.69
CA ALA A 10 -5.75 8.28 16.28
C ALA A 10 -5.86 8.98 17.65
N GLY A 11 -5.09 8.50 18.62
CA GLY A 11 -4.98 9.13 19.93
C GLY A 11 -4.15 10.41 19.90
N PHE A 12 -4.01 11.07 21.05
CA PHE A 12 -3.21 12.30 21.21
C PHE A 12 -1.75 12.04 20.74
N GLU A 13 -1.22 12.97 19.96
CA GLU A 13 0.10 12.89 19.29
C GLU A 13 0.28 11.63 18.40
N GLY A 14 -0.83 11.00 18.01
CA GLY A 14 -0.83 9.83 17.15
C GLY A 14 -0.30 10.11 15.75
N ARG A 15 0.24 9.06 15.13
CA ARG A 15 0.76 9.10 13.78
C ARG A 15 -0.08 8.22 12.84
N VAL A 16 -0.58 8.80 11.78
CA VAL A 16 -1.24 8.09 10.68
C VAL A 16 -0.25 7.91 9.54
N VAL A 17 0.01 6.68 9.15
CA VAL A 17 0.88 6.36 8.02
C VAL A 17 0.01 6.10 6.80
N GLU A 18 0.16 6.94 5.78
CA GLU A 18 -0.57 6.80 4.52
C GLU A 18 0.27 6.01 3.53
N ALA A 19 -0.19 4.83 3.18
CA ALA A 19 0.48 3.92 2.26
C ALA A 19 -0.14 3.88 0.87
N SER A 20 -1.27 4.59 0.66
CA SER A 20 -1.98 4.61 -0.62
C SER A 20 -1.32 5.55 -1.61
N TRP A 21 -1.46 5.22 -2.88
CA TRP A 21 -1.14 6.11 -3.99
C TRP A 21 -2.42 6.74 -4.54
N PHE A 22 -2.57 8.04 -4.40
CA PHE A 22 -3.75 8.77 -4.90
C PHE A 22 -3.63 9.20 -6.36
N GLY A 23 -2.44 9.11 -6.96
CA GLY A 23 -2.17 9.61 -8.29
C GLY A 23 -2.30 11.14 -8.33
N ASP A 24 -3.09 11.63 -9.27
CA ASP A 24 -3.43 13.04 -9.46
C ASP A 24 -4.67 13.50 -8.70
N ARG A 25 -5.29 12.61 -7.92
CA ARG A 25 -6.52 12.91 -7.17
C ARG A 25 -6.24 13.63 -5.86
N GLU A 26 -7.04 14.62 -5.56
CA GLU A 26 -7.01 15.30 -4.26
C GLU A 26 -7.69 14.47 -3.16
N ALA A 27 -7.17 14.56 -1.95
CA ALA A 27 -7.75 13.99 -0.76
C ALA A 27 -8.15 15.10 0.22
N ALA A 28 -9.45 15.37 0.34
CA ALA A 28 -9.96 16.33 1.32
C ALA A 28 -9.90 15.75 2.74
N LEU A 29 -9.26 16.47 3.66
CA LEU A 29 -9.07 16.07 5.05
C LEU A 29 -9.51 17.16 6.02
N PRO A 30 -10.16 16.81 7.15
CA PRO A 30 -10.56 17.74 8.20
C PRO A 30 -9.35 18.05 9.12
N LEU A 31 -8.45 18.93 8.67
CA LEU A 31 -7.23 19.27 9.43
C LEU A 31 -7.48 20.23 10.62
N GLY A 32 -8.67 20.85 10.68
CA GLY A 32 -9.05 21.74 11.77
C GLY A 32 -9.73 21.06 12.98
N GLU A 33 -10.05 19.77 12.86
CA GLU A 33 -10.75 18.99 13.90
C GLU A 33 -9.73 18.24 14.77
N ASP A 34 -9.92 16.93 14.92
CA ASP A 34 -9.07 16.02 15.70
C ASP A 34 -7.58 16.10 15.31
N PHE A 35 -7.28 16.33 14.04
CA PHE A 35 -5.89 16.47 13.59
C PHE A 35 -5.17 17.60 14.36
N HIS A 36 -5.77 18.77 14.43
CA HIS A 36 -5.18 19.91 15.15
C HIS A 36 -5.28 19.72 16.67
N ALA A 37 -6.47 19.39 17.19
CA ALA A 37 -6.71 19.31 18.63
C ALA A 37 -5.89 18.23 19.33
N ARG A 38 -5.62 17.13 18.63
CA ARG A 38 -4.83 15.99 19.17
C ARG A 38 -3.36 16.00 18.72
N ARG A 39 -2.88 17.06 18.06
CA ARG A 39 -1.50 17.18 17.57
C ARG A 39 -1.07 15.97 16.72
N LEU A 40 -1.96 15.51 15.83
CA LEU A 40 -1.70 14.34 15.00
C LEU A 40 -0.66 14.64 13.92
N SER A 41 -0.02 13.60 13.41
CA SER A 41 0.86 13.67 12.26
C SER A 41 0.42 12.71 11.16
N ILE A 42 0.55 13.14 9.91
CA ILE A 42 0.37 12.28 8.73
C ILE A 42 1.74 12.13 8.06
N VAL A 43 2.12 10.90 7.79
CA VAL A 43 3.39 10.58 7.16
C VAL A 43 3.14 9.69 5.95
N SER A 44 3.68 10.07 4.80
CA SER A 44 3.61 9.22 3.62
C SER A 44 4.56 8.02 3.75
N SER A 45 4.09 6.85 3.32
CA SER A 45 4.91 5.66 3.14
C SER A 45 5.11 5.43 1.64
N GLN A 46 6.35 5.55 1.20
CA GLN A 46 6.73 5.36 -0.20
C GLN A 46 7.63 4.12 -0.32
N VAL A 47 7.17 3.13 -1.07
CA VAL A 47 7.83 1.81 -1.17
C VAL A 47 9.26 1.88 -1.73
N GLY A 48 9.55 2.83 -2.60
CA GLY A 48 10.88 3.05 -3.19
C GLY A 48 11.90 3.66 -2.22
N ALA A 49 11.50 3.99 -0.98
CA ALA A 49 12.41 4.55 0.02
C ALA A 49 12.37 3.77 1.33
N VAL A 50 13.55 3.44 1.85
CA VAL A 50 13.64 2.87 3.20
C VAL A 50 13.44 3.98 4.21
N SER A 51 12.55 3.77 5.19
CA SER A 51 12.30 4.77 6.24
C SER A 51 13.60 5.14 6.98
N PRO A 52 13.76 6.39 7.43
CA PRO A 52 14.98 6.81 8.12
C PRO A 52 15.38 5.90 9.30
N ALA A 53 14.40 5.45 10.08
CA ALA A 53 14.63 4.56 11.22
C ALA A 53 15.19 3.18 10.85
N MET A 54 15.02 2.76 9.59
CA MET A 54 15.42 1.43 9.11
C MET A 54 16.65 1.45 8.19
N ARG A 55 17.07 2.63 7.72
CA ARG A 55 18.18 2.74 6.74
C ARG A 55 19.50 2.12 7.22
N GLY A 56 19.79 2.17 8.50
CA GLY A 56 20.98 1.54 9.08
C GLY A 56 20.84 0.05 9.38
N ARG A 57 19.64 -0.52 9.19
CA ARG A 57 19.36 -1.93 9.53
C ARG A 57 19.09 -2.80 8.32
N ARG A 58 18.56 -2.23 7.26
CA ARG A 58 18.10 -3.00 6.09
C ARG A 58 18.07 -2.16 4.82
N GLY A 59 18.76 -2.60 3.80
CA GLY A 59 18.74 -2.02 2.46
C GLY A 59 17.55 -2.50 1.61
N HIS A 60 17.48 -2.03 0.37
CA HIS A 60 16.40 -2.43 -0.55
C HIS A 60 16.46 -3.92 -0.91
N ALA A 61 17.66 -4.46 -1.18
CA ALA A 61 17.83 -5.87 -1.52
C ALA A 61 17.40 -6.79 -0.35
N GLU A 62 17.77 -6.43 0.87
CA GLU A 62 17.38 -7.20 2.06
C GLU A 62 15.87 -7.13 2.34
N ARG A 63 15.23 -5.99 2.05
CA ARG A 63 13.76 -5.87 2.12
C ARG A 63 13.07 -6.77 1.11
N LEU A 64 13.58 -6.78 -0.13
CA LEU A 64 13.04 -7.64 -1.18
C LEU A 64 13.22 -9.11 -0.84
N ALA A 65 14.42 -9.51 -0.39
CA ALA A 65 14.68 -10.88 0.03
C ALA A 65 13.75 -11.34 1.16
N LEU A 66 13.51 -10.46 2.15
CA LEU A 66 12.54 -10.76 3.21
C LEU A 66 11.12 -10.88 2.67
N ALA A 67 10.70 -9.98 1.78
CA ALA A 67 9.36 -10.04 1.19
C ALA A 67 9.16 -11.35 0.42
N LEU A 68 10.16 -11.77 -0.38
CA LEU A 68 10.12 -13.03 -1.12
C LEU A 68 10.07 -14.24 -0.18
N SER A 69 10.85 -14.24 0.90
CA SER A 69 10.80 -15.33 1.87
C SER A 69 9.46 -15.45 2.61
N LEU A 70 8.78 -14.34 2.83
CA LEU A 70 7.43 -14.35 3.42
C LEU A 70 6.39 -14.93 2.48
N LEU A 71 6.58 -14.81 1.16
CA LEU A 71 5.67 -15.40 0.17
C LEU A 71 5.73 -16.94 0.09
N GLU A 72 6.68 -17.57 0.78
CA GLU A 72 6.71 -19.04 0.96
C GLU A 72 5.57 -19.53 1.87
N ASP A 73 4.96 -18.64 2.64
CA ASP A 73 3.81 -18.97 3.50
C ASP A 73 2.52 -18.98 2.68
N ALA A 74 1.89 -20.14 2.56
CA ALA A 74 0.67 -20.36 1.78
C ALA A 74 -0.51 -19.44 2.18
N ARG A 75 -0.47 -18.81 3.36
CA ARG A 75 -1.47 -17.80 3.74
C ARG A 75 -1.49 -16.60 2.82
N PHE A 76 -0.37 -16.30 2.17
CA PHE A 76 -0.29 -15.20 1.19
C PHE A 76 -0.87 -15.54 -0.17
N ASP A 77 -1.16 -16.84 -0.45
CA ASP A 77 -1.82 -17.24 -1.70
C ASP A 77 -3.20 -16.59 -1.84
N ALA A 78 -3.84 -16.24 -0.72
CA ALA A 78 -5.09 -15.48 -0.71
C ALA A 78 -4.97 -14.08 -1.35
N LEU A 79 -3.75 -13.57 -1.54
CA LEU A 79 -3.49 -12.30 -2.22
C LEU A 79 -3.33 -12.45 -3.74
N LEU A 80 -3.20 -13.68 -4.22
CA LEU A 80 -3.07 -13.95 -5.65
C LEU A 80 -4.46 -13.87 -6.32
N GLY A 81 -4.50 -13.16 -7.43
CA GLY A 81 -5.67 -13.10 -8.30
C GLY A 81 -5.67 -14.20 -9.35
N ALA A 82 -6.61 -14.12 -10.29
CA ALA A 82 -6.68 -15.04 -11.40
C ALA A 82 -5.40 -15.00 -12.26
N ALA A 83 -4.97 -16.17 -12.70
CA ALA A 83 -3.84 -16.29 -13.62
C ALA A 83 -4.30 -15.96 -15.06
N THR A 84 -3.48 -15.20 -15.76
CA THR A 84 -3.68 -14.84 -17.18
C THR A 84 -2.48 -15.32 -17.97
N PRO A 85 -2.65 -16.15 -19.01
CA PRO A 85 -1.57 -16.52 -19.91
C PRO A 85 -0.96 -15.30 -20.58
N PHE A 86 0.37 -15.25 -20.69
CA PHE A 86 1.07 -14.11 -21.28
C PHE A 86 0.55 -13.72 -22.67
N GLY A 87 0.22 -14.72 -23.50
CA GLY A 87 -0.33 -14.48 -24.84
C GLY A 87 -1.69 -13.78 -24.84
N GLU A 88 -2.47 -13.90 -23.75
CA GLU A 88 -3.79 -13.29 -23.61
C GLU A 88 -3.72 -11.91 -22.91
N LEU A 89 -2.58 -11.58 -22.32
CA LEU A 89 -2.40 -10.36 -21.51
C LEU A 89 -2.78 -9.07 -22.27
N PRO A 90 -2.43 -8.86 -23.54
CA PRO A 90 -2.81 -7.64 -24.25
C PRO A 90 -4.34 -7.42 -24.32
N ALA A 91 -5.10 -8.50 -24.45
CA ALA A 91 -6.57 -8.42 -24.49
C ALA A 91 -7.18 -8.27 -23.08
N ALA A 92 -6.59 -8.92 -22.09
CA ALA A 92 -7.09 -8.91 -20.70
C ALA A 92 -6.72 -7.63 -19.93
N LEU A 93 -5.62 -6.96 -20.27
CA LEU A 93 -5.04 -5.87 -19.51
C LEU A 93 -6.01 -4.70 -19.23
N PRO A 94 -6.81 -4.22 -20.18
CA PRO A 94 -7.76 -3.14 -19.89
C PRO A 94 -8.77 -3.49 -18.79
N ALA A 95 -9.26 -4.74 -18.80
CA ALA A 95 -10.20 -5.22 -17.78
C ALA A 95 -9.51 -5.41 -16.42
N LEU A 96 -8.29 -5.95 -16.41
CA LEU A 96 -7.50 -6.12 -15.18
C LEU A 96 -7.22 -4.76 -14.49
N LEU A 97 -6.89 -3.73 -15.27
CA LEU A 97 -6.65 -2.39 -14.74
C LEU A 97 -7.93 -1.71 -14.26
N ALA A 98 -9.05 -1.93 -14.95
CA ALA A 98 -10.34 -1.34 -14.59
C ALA A 98 -10.98 -1.99 -13.36
N ALA A 99 -10.74 -3.26 -13.12
CA ALA A 99 -11.40 -4.03 -12.07
C ALA A 99 -11.05 -3.58 -10.65
N GLY A 100 -9.99 -2.79 -10.43
CA GLY A 100 -9.56 -2.35 -9.10
C GLY A 100 -9.45 -3.51 -8.11
N GLY A 101 -9.04 -4.69 -8.59
CA GLY A 101 -9.45 -5.99 -8.08
C GLY A 101 -8.91 -6.38 -6.72
N ALA A 102 -9.63 -7.27 -6.10
CA ALA A 102 -9.15 -8.04 -4.97
C ALA A 102 -8.05 -9.00 -5.46
N GLY A 103 -6.84 -8.80 -5.00
CA GLY A 103 -5.70 -9.66 -5.29
C GLY A 103 -4.74 -9.10 -6.35
N CYS A 104 -3.57 -9.72 -6.41
CA CYS A 104 -2.52 -9.42 -7.38
C CYS A 104 -2.70 -10.32 -8.61
N PRO A 105 -3.02 -9.77 -9.80
CA PRO A 105 -3.12 -10.57 -11.02
C PRO A 105 -1.78 -11.26 -11.31
N VAL A 106 -1.84 -12.53 -11.69
CA VAL A 106 -0.66 -13.34 -11.99
C VAL A 106 -0.58 -13.59 -13.49
N VAL A 107 0.60 -13.42 -14.06
CA VAL A 107 0.87 -13.76 -15.47
C VAL A 107 1.63 -15.07 -15.52
N THR A 108 1.16 -16.02 -16.35
CA THR A 108 1.81 -17.31 -16.56
C THR A 108 2.43 -17.38 -17.96
N TYR A 109 3.58 -18.05 -18.06
CA TYR A 109 4.33 -18.26 -19.30
C TYR A 109 4.23 -19.69 -19.80
#